data_9457ffe4d4d5e59d4c32f3aa844e968c
#
_entry.id   9457ffe4d4d5e59d4c32f3aa844e968c
#
_cell.length_a   1.000
_cell.length_b   1.000
_cell.length_c   1.000
_cell.angle_alpha   90.00
_cell.angle_beta   90.00
_cell.angle_gamma   90.00
#
_symmetry.space_group_name_H-M   'P 1'
#
loop_
_entity.id
_entity.type
_entity.pdbx_description
1 polymer ?
#
loop_
_entity_poly.entity_id
_entity_poly.type
_entity_poly.pdbx_seq_one_letter_code
_entity_poly.pdbx_strand_id
1 'polypeptide(L)'
;TLFPYTTLFRSLFISLFIDHADGTLEQMLLGAAPLGVIVAAKLLAHWLVAGLPLVAIAPLLALQYDLPPVLYGTLALSLLLGTPVLSLVGAIGAALTLGLRGGGVLLALLVLPLYVPVLIFGAGSEDMAAAGLAPQGQLQLLAALLVVSAAFAPWAIAAALRISTE
;
A
#
# COMPACT_ATOMS: atom_id res chain seq x y z
N THR A 1 -2.04 -21.21 20.39
CA THR A 1 -2.16 -19.83 20.95
C THR A 1 -1.27 -18.79 20.24
N LEU A 2 -1.13 -18.89 18.92
CA LEU A 2 -0.35 -17.94 18.08
C LEU A 2 -1.29 -17.04 17.23
N PHE A 3 -2.53 -16.84 17.65
CA PHE A 3 -3.59 -16.27 16.84
C PHE A 3 -3.99 -14.78 17.06
N PRO A 4 -3.42 -13.98 17.97
CA PRO A 4 -3.89 -12.60 18.10
C PRO A 4 -3.44 -11.70 16.95
N TYR A 5 -2.28 -11.99 16.30
CA TYR A 5 -1.73 -11.12 15.24
C TYR A 5 -2.43 -11.30 13.90
N THR A 6 -2.85 -12.53 13.58
CA THR A 6 -3.62 -12.78 12.34
C THR A 6 -5.03 -12.21 12.40
N THR A 7 -5.63 -12.16 13.58
CA THR A 7 -6.94 -11.54 13.80
C THR A 7 -6.86 -10.01 13.77
N LEU A 8 -5.77 -9.40 14.27
CA LEU A 8 -5.54 -7.95 14.17
C LEU A 8 -5.29 -7.51 12.73
N PHE A 9 -4.46 -8.25 11.98
CA PHE A 9 -4.27 -7.99 10.55
C PHE A 9 -5.54 -8.22 9.73
N ARG A 10 -6.27 -9.27 10.05
CA ARG A 10 -7.58 -9.54 9.44
C ARG A 10 -8.61 -8.47 9.79
N SER A 11 -8.67 -8.01 11.03
CA SER A 11 -9.63 -6.97 11.44
C SER A 11 -9.30 -5.60 10.85
N LEU A 12 -8.04 -5.24 10.66
CA LEU A 12 -7.64 -3.99 9.99
C LEU A 12 -7.92 -4.02 8.48
N PHE A 13 -7.62 -5.14 7.82
CA PHE A 13 -8.00 -5.35 6.41
C PHE A 13 -9.52 -5.46 6.27
N ILE A 14 -10.17 -6.17 7.16
CA ILE A 14 -11.61 -6.39 7.21
C ILE A 14 -12.34 -5.10 7.57
N SER A 15 -11.85 -4.23 8.47
CA SER A 15 -12.55 -2.98 8.78
C SER A 15 -12.61 -2.01 7.59
N LEU A 16 -11.60 -2.02 6.71
CA LEU A 16 -11.67 -1.25 5.47
C LEU A 16 -12.71 -1.85 4.49
N PHE A 17 -12.99 -3.16 4.58
CA PHE A 17 -13.89 -3.91 3.70
C PHE A 17 -15.24 -4.27 4.35
N ILE A 18 -15.32 -4.37 5.68
CA ILE A 18 -16.59 -4.62 6.42
C ILE A 18 -17.51 -3.41 6.38
N ASP A 19 -16.98 -2.19 6.25
CA ASP A 19 -17.81 -1.01 5.95
C ASP A 19 -18.69 -1.21 4.69
N HIS A 20 -18.32 -2.17 3.84
CA HIS A 20 -19.13 -2.58 2.69
C HIS A 20 -20.33 -3.50 3.07
N ALA A 21 -20.17 -4.32 4.11
CA ALA A 21 -21.20 -5.25 4.56
C ALA A 21 -22.22 -4.62 5.53
N ASP A 22 -21.84 -3.52 6.20
CA ASP A 22 -22.65 -2.92 7.27
C ASP A 22 -23.48 -1.71 6.82
N GLY A 23 -23.61 -1.44 5.50
CA GLY A 23 -24.43 -0.33 4.99
C GLY A 23 -23.86 1.07 5.22
N THR A 24 -22.66 1.18 5.79
CA THR A 24 -21.95 2.46 5.98
C THR A 24 -21.53 3.09 4.66
N LEU A 25 -21.37 2.31 3.59
CA LEU A 25 -21.15 2.82 2.23
C LEU A 25 -22.34 3.61 1.71
N GLU A 26 -23.58 3.16 1.97
CA GLU A 26 -24.78 3.90 1.58
C GLU A 26 -24.88 5.24 2.33
N GLN A 27 -24.52 5.26 3.62
CA GLN A 27 -24.46 6.51 4.41
C GLN A 27 -23.34 7.42 3.93
N MET A 28 -22.21 6.89 3.46
CA MET A 28 -21.10 7.68 2.88
C MET A 28 -21.46 8.25 1.51
N LEU A 29 -22.26 7.54 0.71
CA LEU A 29 -22.76 8.03 -0.58
C LEU A 29 -23.80 9.15 -0.41
N LEU A 30 -24.51 9.17 0.72
CA LEU A 30 -25.45 10.23 1.08
C LEU A 30 -24.76 11.44 1.75
N GLY A 31 -23.46 11.32 2.10
CA GLY A 31 -22.67 12.40 2.69
C GLY A 31 -22.28 13.48 1.66
N ALA A 32 -22.09 14.71 2.13
CA ALA A 32 -21.71 15.86 1.32
C ALA A 32 -20.27 15.80 0.76
N ALA A 33 -19.44 14.83 1.18
CA ALA A 33 -18.06 14.70 0.75
C ALA A 33 -17.94 13.80 -0.50
N PRO A 34 -17.12 14.18 -1.49
CA PRO A 34 -16.90 13.35 -2.68
C PRO A 34 -16.24 12.01 -2.28
N LEU A 35 -16.77 10.91 -2.81
CA LEU A 35 -16.34 9.53 -2.51
C LEU A 35 -14.81 9.36 -2.60
N GLY A 36 -14.17 10.00 -3.59
CA GLY A 36 -12.73 9.95 -3.76
C GLY A 36 -11.93 10.50 -2.57
N VAL A 37 -12.43 11.53 -1.90
CA VAL A 37 -11.78 12.11 -0.70
C VAL A 37 -11.88 11.15 0.48
N ILE A 38 -13.03 10.50 0.66
CA ILE A 38 -13.23 9.51 1.72
C ILE A 38 -12.31 8.31 1.51
N VAL A 39 -12.22 7.81 0.28
CA VAL A 39 -11.31 6.72 -0.10
C VAL A 39 -9.85 7.10 0.16
N ALA A 40 -9.44 8.30 -0.28
CA ALA A 40 -8.07 8.79 -0.06
C ALA A 40 -7.73 8.90 1.44
N ALA A 41 -8.65 9.41 2.26
CA ALA A 41 -8.45 9.50 3.70
C ALA A 41 -8.31 8.12 4.36
N LYS A 42 -9.12 7.14 3.95
CA LYS A 42 -9.02 5.75 4.44
C LYS A 42 -7.71 5.09 4.03
N LEU A 43 -7.26 5.29 2.79
CA LEU A 43 -5.98 4.78 2.31
C LEU A 43 -4.80 5.37 3.08
N LEU A 44 -4.82 6.67 3.34
CA LEU A 44 -3.80 7.34 4.17
C LEU A 44 -3.81 6.79 5.60
N ALA A 45 -4.98 6.66 6.22
CA ALA A 45 -5.10 6.10 7.57
C ALA A 45 -4.57 4.66 7.62
N HIS A 46 -4.90 3.83 6.64
CA HIS A 46 -4.39 2.47 6.53
C HIS A 46 -2.86 2.44 6.40
N TRP A 47 -2.30 3.28 5.52
CA TRP A 47 -0.85 3.35 5.35
C TRP A 47 -0.15 3.87 6.61
N LEU A 48 -0.71 4.85 7.31
CA LEU A 48 -0.14 5.34 8.57
C LEU A 48 -0.07 4.25 9.64
N VAL A 49 -1.07 3.37 9.70
CA VAL A 49 -1.10 2.28 10.69
C VAL A 49 -0.24 1.08 10.27
N ALA A 50 -0.16 0.76 8.99
CA ALA A 50 0.55 -0.41 8.49
C ALA A 50 1.96 -0.09 7.95
N GLY A 51 2.11 0.98 7.19
CA GLY A 51 3.34 1.33 6.50
C GLY A 51 4.32 2.13 7.37
N LEU A 52 3.81 3.09 8.12
CA LEU A 52 4.66 3.95 8.94
C LEU A 52 5.43 3.19 10.03
N PRO A 53 4.85 2.22 10.76
CA PRO A 53 5.61 1.40 11.69
C PRO A 53 6.72 0.60 11.02
N LEU A 54 6.51 0.12 9.78
CA LEU A 54 7.54 -0.58 9.02
C LEU A 54 8.74 0.33 8.72
N VAL A 55 8.48 1.56 8.29
CA VAL A 55 9.52 2.58 8.06
C VAL A 55 10.24 2.93 9.37
N ALA A 56 9.51 3.02 10.48
CA ALA A 56 10.09 3.32 11.80
C ALA A 56 11.00 2.19 12.33
N ILE A 57 10.69 0.94 12.00
CA ILE A 57 11.51 -0.23 12.37
C ILE A 57 12.71 -0.42 11.42
N ALA A 58 12.71 0.18 10.24
CA ALA A 58 13.76 0.02 9.25
C ALA A 58 15.19 0.28 9.80
N PRO A 59 15.47 1.34 10.61
CA PRO A 59 16.79 1.55 11.20
C PRO A 59 17.22 0.43 12.16
N LEU A 60 16.26 -0.16 12.88
CA LEU A 60 16.54 -1.28 13.79
C LEU A 60 16.91 -2.54 12.99
N LEU A 61 16.22 -2.79 11.87
CA LEU A 61 16.57 -3.88 10.97
C LEU A 61 17.95 -3.65 10.34
N ALA A 62 18.25 -2.43 9.93
CA ALA A 62 19.56 -2.07 9.39
C ALA A 62 20.70 -2.35 10.39
N LEU A 63 20.49 -2.06 11.68
CA LEU A 63 21.43 -2.39 12.76
C LEU A 63 21.55 -3.91 12.96
N GLN A 64 20.45 -4.65 12.90
CA GLN A 64 20.44 -6.12 13.09
C GLN A 64 21.19 -6.85 11.97
N TYR A 65 21.17 -6.31 10.76
CA TYR A 65 21.87 -6.87 9.59
C TYR A 65 23.28 -6.27 9.39
N ASP A 66 23.81 -5.52 10.36
CA ASP A 66 25.13 -4.86 10.28
C ASP A 66 25.32 -4.05 8.99
N LEU A 67 24.25 -3.38 8.52
CA LEU A 67 24.32 -2.56 7.32
C LEU A 67 25.20 -1.33 7.56
N PRO A 68 26.00 -0.91 6.56
CA PRO A 68 26.76 0.34 6.66
C PRO A 68 25.82 1.53 6.90
N PRO A 69 26.21 2.51 7.75
CA PRO A 69 25.35 3.67 8.07
C PRO A 69 24.90 4.47 6.85
N VAL A 70 25.66 4.42 5.75
CA VAL A 70 25.33 5.09 4.49
C VAL A 70 24.02 4.55 3.87
N LEU A 71 23.66 3.30 4.16
CA LEU A 71 22.44 2.67 3.63
C LEU A 71 21.18 3.01 4.42
N TYR A 72 21.28 3.50 5.66
CA TYR A 72 20.12 3.77 6.50
C TYR A 72 19.16 4.79 5.89
N GLY A 73 19.72 5.85 5.29
CA GLY A 73 18.93 6.87 4.61
C GLY A 73 18.21 6.35 3.36
N THR A 74 18.91 5.56 2.55
CA THR A 74 18.35 4.95 1.34
C THR A 74 17.25 3.97 1.71
N LEU A 75 17.49 3.10 2.69
CA LEU A 75 16.52 2.13 3.19
C LEU A 75 15.24 2.82 3.72
N ALA A 76 15.39 3.85 4.54
CA ALA A 76 14.24 4.59 5.04
C ALA A 76 13.46 5.29 3.92
N LEU A 77 14.15 5.88 2.94
CA LEU A 77 13.50 6.54 1.80
C LEU A 77 12.83 5.54 0.85
N SER A 78 13.47 4.43 0.52
CA SER A 78 12.91 3.41 -0.35
C SER A 78 11.65 2.79 0.26
N LEU A 79 11.65 2.52 1.57
CA LEU A 79 10.47 2.05 2.29
C LEU A 79 9.39 3.13 2.39
N LEU A 80 9.76 4.39 2.67
CA LEU A 80 8.81 5.50 2.76
C LEU A 80 8.08 5.74 1.42
N LEU A 81 8.77 5.57 0.30
CA LEU A 81 8.20 5.70 -1.04
C LEU A 81 7.50 4.42 -1.50
N GLY A 82 8.08 3.26 -1.23
CA GLY A 82 7.58 1.97 -1.70
C GLY A 82 6.33 1.49 -0.96
N THR A 83 6.29 1.63 0.37
CA THR A 83 5.16 1.12 1.18
C THR A 83 3.81 1.76 0.82
N PRO A 84 3.69 3.09 0.58
CA PRO A 84 2.41 3.65 0.15
C PRO A 84 2.01 3.19 -1.25
N VAL A 85 2.97 2.99 -2.18
CA VAL A 85 2.66 2.43 -3.50
C VAL A 85 2.05 1.04 -3.37
N LEU A 86 2.68 0.16 -2.56
CA LEU A 86 2.17 -1.19 -2.30
C LEU A 86 0.77 -1.16 -1.67
N SER A 87 0.52 -0.25 -0.72
CA SER A 87 -0.80 -0.07 -0.09
C SER A 87 -1.86 0.39 -1.08
N LEU A 88 -1.53 1.35 -1.94
CA LEU A 88 -2.44 1.88 -2.97
C LEU A 88 -2.78 0.82 -4.02
N VAL A 89 -1.78 0.11 -4.54
CA VAL A 89 -1.96 -0.97 -5.52
C VAL A 89 -2.76 -2.11 -4.92
N GLY A 90 -2.47 -2.51 -3.67
CA GLY A 90 -3.22 -3.52 -2.95
C GLY A 90 -4.69 -3.15 -2.77
N ALA A 91 -4.97 -1.89 -2.43
CA ALA A 91 -6.34 -1.39 -2.27
C ALA A 91 -7.12 -1.35 -3.59
N ILE A 92 -6.47 -0.97 -4.72
CA ILE A 92 -7.09 -1.05 -6.05
C ILE A 92 -7.46 -2.50 -6.38
N GLY A 93 -6.50 -3.42 -6.19
CA GLY A 93 -6.73 -4.84 -6.46
C GLY A 93 -7.86 -5.40 -5.61
N ALA A 94 -7.89 -5.05 -4.33
CA ALA A 94 -8.93 -5.46 -3.42
C ALA A 94 -10.31 -4.92 -3.83
N ALA A 95 -10.41 -3.65 -4.23
CA ALA A 95 -11.66 -3.04 -4.70
C ALA A 95 -12.19 -3.72 -5.98
N LEU A 96 -11.30 -4.08 -6.91
CA LEU A 96 -11.67 -4.75 -8.17
C LEU A 96 -12.12 -6.20 -7.96
N THR A 97 -11.72 -6.84 -6.86
CA THR A 97 -12.09 -8.23 -6.54
C THR A 97 -13.24 -8.34 -5.55
N LEU A 98 -13.80 -7.21 -5.10
CA LEU A 98 -14.99 -7.17 -4.24
C LEU A 98 -16.18 -7.88 -4.93
N GLY A 99 -16.84 -8.76 -4.18
CA GLY A 99 -18.00 -9.49 -4.67
C GLY A 99 -17.70 -10.74 -5.52
N LEU A 100 -16.45 -11.00 -5.89
CA LEU A 100 -16.09 -12.17 -6.67
C LEU A 100 -15.85 -13.39 -5.77
N ARG A 101 -16.50 -14.52 -6.08
CA ARG A 101 -16.19 -15.82 -5.45
C ARG A 101 -14.77 -16.23 -5.86
N GLY A 102 -13.86 -16.38 -4.87
CA GLY A 102 -12.44 -16.67 -5.14
C GLY A 102 -11.59 -15.41 -5.39
N GLY A 103 -12.10 -14.22 -5.05
CA GLY A 103 -11.42 -12.93 -5.26
C GLY A 103 -9.99 -12.86 -4.74
N GLY A 104 -9.63 -13.61 -3.69
CA GLY A 104 -8.28 -13.62 -3.16
C GLY A 104 -7.21 -14.13 -4.15
N VAL A 105 -7.52 -15.12 -4.96
CA VAL A 105 -6.59 -15.64 -5.99
C VAL A 105 -6.46 -14.62 -7.14
N LEU A 106 -7.58 -14.03 -7.56
CA LEU A 106 -7.59 -12.98 -8.58
C LEU A 106 -6.84 -11.73 -8.10
N LEU A 107 -7.02 -11.36 -6.82
CA LEU A 107 -6.27 -10.28 -6.18
C LEU A 107 -4.77 -10.53 -6.28
N ALA A 108 -4.31 -11.69 -5.86
CA ALA A 108 -2.89 -12.03 -5.90
C ALA A 108 -2.34 -11.97 -7.34
N LEU A 109 -3.07 -12.55 -8.31
CA LEU A 109 -2.66 -12.57 -9.72
C LEU A 109 -2.57 -11.17 -10.32
N LEU A 110 -3.46 -10.24 -9.93
CA LEU A 110 -3.49 -8.86 -10.41
C LEU A 110 -2.40 -8.01 -9.75
N VAL A 111 -2.24 -8.17 -8.43
CA VAL A 111 -1.41 -7.28 -7.61
C VAL A 111 0.07 -7.65 -7.69
N LEU A 112 0.41 -8.95 -7.78
CA LEU A 112 1.81 -9.40 -7.85
C LEU A 112 2.62 -8.77 -8.98
N PRO A 113 2.16 -8.72 -10.26
CA PRO A 113 2.91 -8.06 -11.31
C PRO A 113 3.14 -6.56 -11.07
N LEU A 114 2.19 -5.89 -10.39
CA LEU A 114 2.29 -4.47 -10.05
C LEU A 114 3.25 -4.21 -8.90
N TYR A 115 3.47 -5.20 -8.02
CA TYR A 115 4.44 -5.09 -6.93
C TYR A 115 5.89 -5.24 -7.42
N VAL A 116 6.11 -6.00 -8.50
CA VAL A 116 7.44 -6.28 -9.03
C VAL A 116 8.26 -5.00 -9.30
N PRO A 117 7.76 -3.98 -10.02
CA PRO A 117 8.54 -2.76 -10.25
C PRO A 117 8.90 -2.04 -8.95
N VAL A 118 7.99 -2.01 -7.96
CA VAL A 118 8.25 -1.37 -6.67
C VAL A 118 9.38 -2.08 -5.93
N LEU A 119 9.38 -3.41 -5.94
CA LEU A 119 10.42 -4.22 -5.29
C LEU A 119 11.76 -4.10 -6.02
N ILE A 120 11.75 -4.08 -7.35
CA ILE A 120 12.98 -3.92 -8.16
C ILE A 120 13.62 -2.55 -7.88
N PHE A 121 12.86 -1.46 -7.91
CA PHE A 121 13.40 -0.14 -7.66
C PHE A 121 13.78 0.08 -6.20
N GLY A 122 13.02 -0.49 -5.25
CA GLY A 122 13.36 -0.47 -3.83
C GLY A 122 14.69 -1.18 -3.57
N ALA A 123 14.80 -2.47 -3.91
CA ALA A 123 16.03 -3.24 -3.75
C ALA A 123 17.19 -2.66 -4.57
N GLY A 124 16.92 -2.23 -5.81
CA GLY A 124 17.93 -1.61 -6.67
C GLY A 124 18.51 -0.32 -6.09
N SER A 125 17.74 0.46 -5.32
CA SER A 125 18.26 1.64 -4.64
C SER A 125 19.27 1.28 -3.55
N GLU A 126 19.03 0.17 -2.83
CA GLU A 126 19.96 -0.34 -1.82
C GLU A 126 21.23 -0.89 -2.46
N ASP A 127 21.10 -1.67 -3.54
CA ASP A 127 22.25 -2.22 -4.27
C ASP A 127 23.16 -1.11 -4.83
N MET A 128 22.57 -0.06 -5.39
CA MET A 128 23.32 1.11 -5.88
C MET A 128 24.06 1.83 -4.74
N ALA A 129 23.36 2.07 -3.63
CA ALA A 129 23.96 2.71 -2.46
C ALA A 129 25.09 1.85 -1.84
N ALA A 130 24.92 0.53 -1.78
CA ALA A 130 25.93 -0.41 -1.30
C ALA A 130 27.15 -0.44 -2.21
N ALA A 131 26.98 -0.27 -3.52
CA ALA A 131 28.08 -0.15 -4.49
C ALA A 131 28.78 1.24 -4.47
N GLY A 132 28.35 2.16 -3.60
CA GLY A 132 28.86 3.55 -3.58
C GLY A 132 28.38 4.40 -4.73
N LEU A 133 27.34 3.95 -5.43
CA LEU A 133 26.71 4.66 -6.55
C LEU A 133 25.50 5.47 -6.07
N ALA A 134 25.10 6.43 -6.87
CA ALA A 134 23.98 7.29 -6.54
C ALA A 134 22.61 6.59 -6.74
N PRO A 135 21.80 6.36 -5.68
CA PRO A 135 20.52 5.64 -5.78
C PRO A 135 19.38 6.53 -6.29
N GLN A 136 19.64 7.81 -6.62
CA GLN A 136 18.60 8.80 -6.95
C GLN A 136 17.69 8.37 -8.08
N GLY A 137 18.22 7.71 -9.13
CA GLY A 137 17.41 7.24 -10.26
C GLY A 137 16.31 6.27 -9.83
N GLN A 138 16.65 5.30 -8.98
CA GLN A 138 15.71 4.31 -8.46
C GLN A 138 14.66 4.95 -7.54
N LEU A 139 15.10 5.85 -6.67
CA LEU A 139 14.21 6.58 -5.75
C LEU A 139 13.26 7.52 -6.52
N GLN A 140 13.72 8.15 -7.59
CA GLN A 140 12.87 8.98 -8.47
C GLN A 140 11.81 8.14 -9.17
N LEU A 141 12.14 6.92 -9.62
CA LEU A 141 11.16 6.00 -10.21
C LEU A 141 10.13 5.54 -9.19
N LEU A 142 10.54 5.26 -7.94
CA LEU A 142 9.61 4.98 -6.84
C LEU A 142 8.69 6.17 -6.55
N ALA A 143 9.24 7.39 -6.51
CA ALA A 143 8.47 8.60 -6.30
C ALA A 143 7.47 8.84 -7.46
N ALA A 144 7.88 8.61 -8.70
CA ALA A 144 6.98 8.68 -9.86
C ALA A 144 5.85 7.64 -9.77
N LEU A 145 6.17 6.40 -9.40
CA LEU A 145 5.18 5.36 -9.14
C LEU A 145 4.20 5.76 -8.04
N LEU A 146 4.69 6.38 -6.97
CA LEU A 146 3.84 6.88 -5.89
C LEU A 146 2.87 7.95 -6.40
N VAL A 147 3.34 8.94 -7.15
CA VAL A 147 2.49 10.00 -7.69
C VAL A 147 1.42 9.43 -8.62
N VAL A 148 1.80 8.52 -9.52
CA VAL A 148 0.86 7.86 -10.43
C VAL A 148 -0.16 7.03 -9.64
N SER A 149 0.28 6.20 -8.70
CA SER A 149 -0.62 5.38 -7.90
C SER A 149 -1.56 6.23 -7.04
N ALA A 150 -1.07 7.31 -6.43
CA ALA A 150 -1.88 8.21 -5.61
C ALA A 150 -2.94 8.97 -6.43
N ALA A 151 -2.62 9.33 -7.67
CA ALA A 151 -3.57 9.98 -8.58
C ALA A 151 -4.65 9.00 -9.07
N PHE A 152 -4.26 7.76 -9.39
CA PHE A 152 -5.16 6.74 -9.94
C PHE A 152 -6.01 6.02 -8.89
N ALA A 153 -5.46 5.76 -7.69
CA ALA A 153 -6.11 4.91 -6.69
C ALA A 153 -7.50 5.41 -6.26
N PRO A 154 -7.71 6.69 -5.88
CA PRO A 154 -9.03 7.15 -5.46
C PRO A 154 -10.08 7.02 -6.56
N TRP A 155 -9.69 7.29 -7.80
CA TRP A 155 -10.57 7.19 -8.95
C TRP A 155 -10.91 5.74 -9.31
N ALA A 156 -9.91 4.86 -9.35
CA ALA A 156 -10.11 3.44 -9.66
C ALA A 156 -10.96 2.73 -8.59
N ILE A 157 -10.70 3.02 -7.31
CA ILE A 157 -11.47 2.46 -6.19
C ILE A 157 -12.91 2.98 -6.20
N ALA A 158 -13.11 4.29 -6.41
CA ALA A 158 -14.45 4.86 -6.49
C ALA A 158 -15.25 4.28 -7.67
N ALA A 159 -14.61 4.04 -8.82
CA ALA A 159 -15.24 3.40 -9.97
C ALA A 159 -15.60 1.93 -9.68
N ALA A 160 -14.68 1.17 -9.06
CA ALA A 160 -14.91 -0.23 -8.70
C ALA A 160 -16.07 -0.37 -7.69
N LEU A 161 -16.14 0.51 -6.70
CA LEU A 161 -17.22 0.51 -5.70
C LEU A 161 -18.58 0.81 -6.32
N ARG A 162 -18.67 1.72 -7.29
CA ARG A 162 -19.92 2.02 -7.99
C ARG A 162 -20.46 0.82 -8.77
N ILE A 163 -19.57 0.07 -9.44
CA ILE A 163 -19.94 -1.12 -10.20
C ILE A 163 -20.40 -2.25 -9.27
N SER A 164 -19.83 -2.36 -8.07
CA SER A 164 -20.20 -3.41 -7.11
C SER A 164 -21.53 -3.16 -6.39
N THR A 165 -22.10 -1.96 -6.50
CA THR A 165 -23.39 -1.57 -5.88
C THR A 165 -24.58 -1.62 -6.84
N GLU A 166 -24.36 -1.88 -8.14
CA GLU A 166 -25.40 -2.17 -9.14
C GLU A 166 -25.73 -3.66 -9.21
#